data_79b77d9d14c6dde23d299bba8b39c0cf
#
_entry.id   79b77d9d14c6dde23d299bba8b39c0cf
#
_cell.length_a   1.000
_cell.length_b   1.000
_cell.length_c   1.000
_cell.angle_alpha   90.00
_cell.angle_beta   90.00
_cell.angle_gamma   90.00
#
_symmetry.space_group_name_H-M   'P 1'
#
loop_
_entity.id
_entity.type
_entity.pdbx_description
1 polymer ?
#
loop_
_entity_poly.entity_id
_entity_poly.type
_entity_poly.pdbx_seq_one_letter_code
_entity_poly.pdbx_strand_id
1 'polypeptide(L)'
;MTRGLLSYATSAVWRRRGRAFGLGLGLALTVTLIAAILFVTESLRAEAVRADAALPDVVVQRLVGGRPTTMSLDDAGKLQGIDSVRAVRPRVWGYLFVPALQGNVTIVGVPSSQAPLDVAHGSLARGRDLAPGAHEMVAGARLARDLGLVTGDELQLPSAQRSPPMRLVGTFSSAVELYTADVLLCDDDDARALLGLGPSEVTDFALELANPEEARVVAGTVLARMPQARVVEKKQLLRVYDLAYGRRSGLLLAASIPALVALFLLAWDRGSGIGPSERKEIAILKAVGFGTRDVLVVKMYESLLVATLGTAAGLLAAYAWVFWLGAAGLRGALVGWSVLYPDSPLTPEVDFAQLLAVATSVVAPYVGLSIVPAWRAAVVDPMESMRG
;
A
#
# COMPACT_ATOMS: atom_id res chain seq x y z
N MET A 1 -17.90 -11.82 42.80
CA MET A 1 -17.13 -12.99 42.32
C MET A 1 -16.26 -12.68 41.14
N THR A 2 -16.72 -12.03 40.09
CA THR A 2 -15.96 -11.75 38.84
C THR A 2 -14.66 -10.97 39.05
N ARG A 3 -14.61 -9.94 39.91
CA ARG A 3 -13.39 -9.16 40.18
C ARG A 3 -12.28 -9.98 40.84
N GLY A 4 -12.63 -10.93 41.72
CA GLY A 4 -11.66 -11.82 42.36
C GLY A 4 -11.04 -12.82 41.38
N LEU A 5 -11.83 -13.36 40.42
CA LEU A 5 -11.35 -14.26 39.38
C LEU A 5 -10.40 -13.55 38.40
N LEU A 6 -10.68 -12.30 38.05
CA LEU A 6 -9.81 -11.48 37.16
C LEU A 6 -8.47 -11.17 37.86
N SER A 7 -8.48 -10.76 39.12
CA SER A 7 -7.27 -10.52 39.93
C SER A 7 -6.41 -11.79 40.06
N TYR A 8 -7.05 -12.94 40.23
CA TYR A 8 -6.34 -14.22 40.26
C TYR A 8 -5.73 -14.57 38.93
N ALA A 9 -6.45 -14.39 37.80
CA ALA A 9 -5.94 -14.63 36.45
C ALA A 9 -4.72 -13.76 36.12
N THR A 10 -4.75 -12.47 36.44
CA THR A 10 -3.59 -11.57 36.25
C THR A 10 -2.39 -12.02 37.05
N SER A 11 -2.58 -12.42 38.30
CA SER A 11 -1.52 -12.93 39.18
C SER A 11 -0.96 -14.27 38.69
N ALA A 12 -1.79 -15.12 38.09
CA ALA A 12 -1.37 -16.40 37.51
C ALA A 12 -0.51 -16.20 36.27
N VAL A 13 -0.90 -15.26 35.38
CA VAL A 13 -0.10 -14.85 34.20
C VAL A 13 1.27 -14.31 34.63
N TRP A 14 1.31 -13.48 35.67
CA TRP A 14 2.56 -12.91 36.18
C TRP A 14 3.49 -13.97 36.79
N ARG A 15 2.97 -14.93 37.53
CA ARG A 15 3.75 -16.05 38.09
C ARG A 15 4.37 -16.92 37.02
N ARG A 16 3.70 -17.05 35.84
CA ARG A 16 4.14 -17.87 34.69
C ARG A 16 4.65 -17.02 33.52
N ARG A 17 5.19 -15.84 33.83
CA ARG A 17 5.61 -14.83 32.85
C ARG A 17 6.40 -15.37 31.66
N GLY A 18 7.32 -16.34 31.84
CA GLY A 18 8.10 -16.92 30.74
C GLY A 18 7.25 -17.62 29.68
N ARG A 19 6.23 -18.39 30.12
CA ARG A 19 5.29 -19.08 29.21
C ARG A 19 4.34 -18.08 28.53
N ALA A 20 3.77 -17.17 29.30
CA ALA A 20 2.87 -16.14 28.80
C ALA A 20 3.59 -15.22 27.82
N PHE A 21 4.83 -14.85 28.10
CA PHE A 21 5.67 -14.05 27.23
C PHE A 21 5.99 -14.77 25.91
N GLY A 22 6.36 -16.06 25.94
CA GLY A 22 6.64 -16.83 24.71
C GLY A 22 5.44 -16.92 23.79
N LEU A 23 4.25 -17.20 24.34
CA LEU A 23 2.99 -17.22 23.56
C LEU A 23 2.60 -15.82 23.06
N GLY A 24 2.67 -14.83 23.95
CA GLY A 24 2.38 -13.44 23.59
C GLY A 24 3.32 -12.91 22.51
N LEU A 25 4.60 -13.27 22.56
CA LEU A 25 5.59 -12.92 21.53
C LEU A 25 5.27 -13.60 20.19
N GLY A 26 4.94 -14.89 20.19
CA GLY A 26 4.51 -15.60 18.98
C GLY A 26 3.28 -14.96 18.34
N LEU A 27 2.28 -14.62 19.16
CA LEU A 27 1.10 -13.87 18.71
C LEU A 27 1.49 -12.50 18.15
N ALA A 28 2.31 -11.75 18.88
CA ALA A 28 2.75 -10.43 18.46
C ALA A 28 3.48 -10.48 17.12
N LEU A 29 4.43 -11.40 16.92
CA LEU A 29 5.15 -11.55 15.66
C LEU A 29 4.23 -11.90 14.49
N THR A 30 3.30 -12.84 14.70
CA THR A 30 2.35 -13.23 13.65
C THR A 30 1.40 -12.07 13.30
N VAL A 31 0.86 -11.39 14.30
CA VAL A 31 0.00 -10.23 14.10
C VAL A 31 0.78 -9.08 13.45
N THR A 32 2.04 -8.86 13.85
CA THR A 32 2.90 -7.85 13.23
C THR A 32 3.03 -8.08 11.73
N LEU A 33 3.29 -9.31 11.31
CA LEU A 33 3.43 -9.61 9.89
C LEU A 33 2.11 -9.38 9.13
N ILE A 34 1.00 -9.90 9.64
CA ILE A 34 -0.31 -9.77 9.01
C ILE A 34 -0.74 -8.29 8.92
N ALA A 35 -0.64 -7.57 10.04
CA ALA A 35 -1.03 -6.17 10.10
C ALA A 35 -0.11 -5.28 9.25
N ALA A 36 1.19 -5.56 9.19
CA ALA A 36 2.11 -4.82 8.34
C ALA A 36 1.76 -4.97 6.85
N ILE A 37 1.40 -6.18 6.39
CA ILE A 37 0.94 -6.41 5.02
C ILE A 37 -0.32 -5.58 4.73
N LEU A 38 -1.28 -5.58 5.65
CA LEU A 38 -2.52 -4.82 5.52
C LEU A 38 -2.26 -3.30 5.51
N PHE A 39 -1.45 -2.77 6.43
CA PHE A 39 -1.11 -1.36 6.48
C PHE A 39 -0.42 -0.87 5.20
N VAL A 40 0.57 -1.60 4.69
CA VAL A 40 1.22 -1.24 3.43
C VAL A 40 0.23 -1.27 2.27
N THR A 41 -0.62 -2.30 2.20
CA THR A 41 -1.62 -2.44 1.13
C THR A 41 -2.64 -1.30 1.16
N GLU A 42 -3.14 -0.95 2.34
CA GLU A 42 -4.13 0.11 2.48
C GLU A 42 -3.53 1.50 2.20
N SER A 43 -2.30 1.75 2.66
CA SER A 43 -1.59 2.98 2.34
C SER A 43 -1.36 3.13 0.83
N LEU A 44 -0.97 2.07 0.13
CA LEU A 44 -0.81 2.08 -1.33
C LEU A 44 -2.15 2.26 -2.05
N ARG A 45 -3.21 1.65 -1.54
CA ARG A 45 -4.56 1.81 -2.08
C ARG A 45 -5.08 3.23 -1.90
N ALA A 46 -4.91 3.81 -0.72
CA ALA A 46 -5.27 5.19 -0.44
C ALA A 46 -4.47 6.17 -1.30
N GLU A 47 -3.20 5.88 -1.56
CA GLU A 47 -2.38 6.66 -2.50
C GLU A 47 -2.92 6.57 -3.93
N ALA A 48 -3.30 5.37 -4.39
CA ALA A 48 -3.93 5.18 -5.70
C ALA A 48 -5.28 5.92 -5.82
N VAL A 49 -6.10 5.94 -4.76
CA VAL A 49 -7.36 6.70 -4.72
C VAL A 49 -7.10 8.21 -4.76
N ARG A 50 -6.05 8.70 -4.07
CA ARG A 50 -5.66 10.13 -4.18
C ARG A 50 -5.18 10.49 -5.58
N ALA A 51 -4.48 9.59 -6.26
CA ALA A 51 -4.11 9.73 -7.66
C ALA A 51 -5.32 9.80 -8.59
N ASP A 52 -6.43 9.17 -8.20
CA ASP A 52 -7.66 9.17 -8.98
C ASP A 52 -8.13 10.60 -9.31
N ALA A 53 -8.09 11.53 -8.36
CA ALA A 53 -8.50 12.91 -8.60
C ALA A 53 -7.66 13.61 -9.69
N ALA A 54 -6.45 13.13 -9.93
CA ALA A 54 -5.49 13.66 -10.89
C ALA A 54 -5.59 13.04 -12.28
N LEU A 55 -6.26 11.89 -12.41
CA LEU A 55 -6.35 11.17 -13.68
C LEU A 55 -7.49 11.70 -14.54
N PRO A 56 -7.29 11.85 -15.88
CA PRO A 56 -8.37 12.19 -16.80
C PRO A 56 -9.39 11.04 -16.88
N ASP A 57 -10.65 11.39 -17.15
CA ASP A 57 -11.74 10.42 -17.21
C ASP A 57 -11.53 9.37 -18.30
N VAL A 58 -10.97 9.81 -19.45
CA VAL A 58 -10.67 8.95 -20.59
C VAL A 58 -9.34 9.38 -21.22
N VAL A 59 -8.51 8.40 -21.55
CA VAL A 59 -7.26 8.61 -22.31
C VAL A 59 -7.42 7.93 -23.67
N VAL A 60 -7.11 8.68 -24.72
CA VAL A 60 -7.15 8.20 -26.11
C VAL A 60 -5.73 8.12 -26.64
N GLN A 61 -5.29 6.92 -26.98
CA GLN A 61 -3.98 6.61 -27.54
C GLN A 61 -4.15 5.99 -28.93
N ARG A 62 -3.14 6.07 -29.76
CA ARG A 62 -3.12 5.35 -31.04
C ARG A 62 -2.31 4.06 -30.91
N LEU A 63 -2.84 2.97 -31.45
CA LEU A 63 -2.15 1.69 -31.53
C LEU A 63 -1.90 1.31 -33.00
N VAL A 64 -0.65 0.97 -33.30
CA VAL A 64 -0.26 0.39 -34.59
C VAL A 64 0.50 -0.90 -34.32
N GLY A 65 -0.03 -2.01 -34.83
CA GLY A 65 0.57 -3.33 -34.58
C GLY A 65 0.65 -3.70 -33.10
N GLY A 66 -0.28 -3.22 -32.27
CA GLY A 66 -0.29 -3.47 -30.83
C GLY A 66 0.65 -2.60 -30.00
N ARG A 67 1.36 -1.65 -30.64
CA ARG A 67 2.28 -0.72 -29.95
C ARG A 67 1.69 0.69 -29.93
N PRO A 68 1.78 1.41 -28.81
CA PRO A 68 1.44 2.83 -28.76
C PRO A 68 2.31 3.62 -29.74
N THR A 69 1.66 4.52 -30.49
CA THR A 69 2.33 5.45 -31.40
C THR A 69 1.80 6.86 -31.17
N THR A 70 2.53 7.84 -31.70
CA THR A 70 2.13 9.25 -31.66
C THR A 70 0.85 9.51 -32.42
N MET A 71 0.15 10.54 -32.00
CA MET A 71 -1.06 11.07 -32.61
C MET A 71 -0.80 12.47 -33.18
N SER A 72 -1.57 12.87 -34.19
CA SER A 72 -1.52 14.25 -34.68
C SER A 72 -2.36 15.17 -33.81
N LEU A 73 -1.91 16.40 -33.59
CA LEU A 73 -2.73 17.44 -32.95
C LEU A 73 -4.07 17.65 -33.67
N ASP A 74 -4.13 17.44 -35.00
CA ASP A 74 -5.35 17.53 -35.80
C ASP A 74 -6.41 16.49 -35.38
N ASP A 75 -5.98 15.38 -34.79
CA ASP A 75 -6.93 14.38 -34.30
C ASP A 75 -7.80 14.89 -33.15
N ALA A 76 -7.40 16.00 -32.50
CA ALA A 76 -8.25 16.66 -31.50
C ALA A 76 -9.62 17.06 -32.06
N GLY A 77 -9.66 17.48 -33.33
CA GLY A 77 -10.92 17.84 -34.01
C GLY A 77 -11.93 16.66 -34.10
N LYS A 78 -11.44 15.42 -34.17
CA LYS A 78 -12.29 14.23 -34.19
C LYS A 78 -12.89 13.90 -32.82
N LEU A 79 -12.25 14.37 -31.75
CA LEU A 79 -12.66 14.15 -30.36
C LEU A 79 -13.54 15.27 -29.83
N GLN A 80 -13.39 16.46 -30.36
CA GLN A 80 -14.26 17.60 -30.09
C GLN A 80 -15.68 17.32 -30.62
N GLY A 81 -16.71 17.83 -29.93
CA GLY A 81 -18.11 17.66 -30.30
C GLY A 81 -18.63 16.22 -30.06
N ILE A 82 -17.96 15.42 -29.27
CA ILE A 82 -18.55 14.20 -28.68
C ILE A 82 -19.36 14.63 -27.47
N ASP A 83 -20.59 14.16 -27.39
CA ASP A 83 -21.45 14.43 -26.25
C ASP A 83 -20.77 14.03 -24.94
N SER A 84 -20.97 14.82 -23.89
CA SER A 84 -20.31 14.67 -22.59
C SER A 84 -18.81 15.03 -22.52
N VAL A 85 -18.09 15.22 -23.63
CA VAL A 85 -16.70 15.68 -23.61
C VAL A 85 -16.66 17.18 -23.38
N ARG A 86 -16.13 17.57 -22.20
CA ARG A 86 -15.97 18.98 -21.79
C ARG A 86 -14.69 19.60 -22.34
N ALA A 87 -13.59 18.84 -22.28
CA ALA A 87 -12.30 19.29 -22.75
C ALA A 87 -11.50 18.14 -23.36
N VAL A 88 -10.73 18.47 -24.41
CA VAL A 88 -9.78 17.58 -25.06
C VAL A 88 -8.39 18.21 -24.87
N ARG A 89 -7.53 17.54 -24.09
CA ARG A 89 -6.20 18.04 -23.78
C ARG A 89 -5.15 17.15 -24.48
N PRO A 90 -4.41 17.68 -25.46
CA PRO A 90 -3.26 16.98 -26.01
C PRO A 90 -2.17 16.88 -24.95
N ARG A 91 -1.48 15.75 -24.86
CA ARG A 91 -0.38 15.56 -23.90
C ARG A 91 0.86 15.05 -24.63
N VAL A 92 1.98 15.64 -24.26
CA VAL A 92 3.32 15.21 -24.66
C VAL A 92 4.00 14.58 -23.47
N TRP A 93 4.21 13.27 -23.50
CA TRP A 93 4.92 12.58 -22.43
C TRP A 93 5.54 11.29 -22.95
N GLY A 94 6.54 10.78 -22.25
CA GLY A 94 7.18 9.53 -22.62
C GLY A 94 8.28 9.13 -21.65
N TYR A 95 8.88 8.00 -21.92
CA TYR A 95 9.97 7.48 -21.11
C TYR A 95 11.31 7.76 -21.80
N LEU A 96 12.24 8.31 -21.02
CA LEU A 96 13.60 8.55 -21.44
C LEU A 96 14.56 7.74 -20.57
N PHE A 97 15.36 6.87 -21.20
CA PHE A 97 16.36 6.12 -20.45
C PHE A 97 17.53 7.02 -20.08
N VAL A 98 17.81 7.14 -18.79
CA VAL A 98 18.93 7.93 -18.27
C VAL A 98 20.02 6.98 -17.75
N PRO A 99 21.18 6.90 -18.44
CA PRO A 99 22.23 5.95 -18.08
C PRO A 99 22.77 6.12 -16.65
N ALA A 100 22.81 7.36 -16.14
CA ALA A 100 23.28 7.65 -14.77
C ALA A 100 22.39 6.99 -13.69
N LEU A 101 21.11 6.79 -13.98
CA LEU A 101 20.15 6.13 -13.09
C LEU A 101 19.97 4.65 -13.42
N GLN A 102 20.50 4.18 -14.55
CA GLN A 102 20.20 2.86 -15.13
C GLN A 102 18.68 2.58 -15.20
N GLY A 103 17.89 3.62 -15.43
CA GLY A 103 16.43 3.58 -15.38
C GLY A 103 15.78 4.59 -16.31
N ASN A 104 14.46 4.43 -16.49
CA ASN A 104 13.66 5.36 -17.26
C ASN A 104 13.15 6.49 -16.38
N VAL A 105 13.23 7.71 -16.91
CA VAL A 105 12.59 8.90 -16.35
C VAL A 105 11.38 9.24 -17.21
N THR A 106 10.29 9.62 -16.58
CA THR A 106 9.07 10.06 -17.26
C THR A 106 9.18 11.55 -17.57
N ILE A 107 9.33 11.87 -18.86
CA ILE A 107 9.30 13.26 -19.33
C ILE A 107 7.85 13.66 -19.57
N VAL A 108 7.46 14.80 -19.05
CA VAL A 108 6.10 15.35 -19.23
C VAL A 108 6.23 16.78 -19.72
N GLY A 109 5.71 17.03 -20.91
CA GLY A 109 5.58 18.36 -21.49
C GLY A 109 4.43 19.13 -20.80
N VAL A 110 4.69 20.38 -20.54
CA VAL A 110 3.72 21.31 -19.95
C VAL A 110 3.37 22.36 -21.01
N PRO A 111 2.11 22.40 -21.46
CA PRO A 111 1.67 23.46 -22.34
C PRO A 111 1.82 24.83 -21.66
N SER A 112 2.24 25.85 -22.40
CA SER A 112 2.38 27.23 -21.89
C SER A 112 1.08 27.83 -21.33
N SER A 113 -0.06 27.19 -21.59
CA SER A 113 -1.39 27.57 -21.07
C SER A 113 -1.72 26.96 -19.70
N GLN A 114 -0.87 26.11 -19.16
CA GLN A 114 -1.10 25.41 -17.89
C GLN A 114 0.03 25.67 -16.90
N ALA A 115 -0.29 25.71 -15.61
CA ALA A 115 0.74 25.71 -14.58
C ALA A 115 1.41 24.33 -14.48
N PRO A 116 2.75 24.24 -14.49
CA PRO A 116 3.48 22.98 -14.48
C PRO A 116 3.10 22.06 -13.32
N LEU A 117 2.93 22.61 -12.15
CA LEU A 117 2.58 21.83 -10.95
C LEU A 117 1.16 21.27 -10.98
N ASP A 118 0.25 21.90 -11.74
CA ASP A 118 -1.10 21.36 -11.94
C ASP A 118 -1.04 20.08 -12.78
N VAL A 119 -0.12 20.01 -13.74
CA VAL A 119 0.08 18.81 -14.58
C VAL A 119 0.60 17.63 -13.76
N ALA A 120 1.48 17.91 -12.78
CA ALA A 120 2.01 16.87 -11.88
C ALA A 120 1.14 16.62 -10.66
N HIS A 121 0.06 17.40 -10.46
CA HIS A 121 -0.76 17.40 -9.24
C HIS A 121 0.09 17.45 -7.97
N GLY A 122 1.11 18.30 -8.00
CA GLY A 122 2.11 18.45 -6.96
C GLY A 122 2.18 19.85 -6.38
N SER A 123 3.04 20.00 -5.39
CA SER A 123 3.41 21.29 -4.83
C SER A 123 4.90 21.52 -4.94
N LEU A 124 5.30 22.75 -5.17
CA LEU A 124 6.71 23.13 -5.23
C LEU A 124 7.36 22.86 -3.87
N ALA A 125 8.39 22.01 -3.87
CA ALA A 125 9.15 21.71 -2.67
C ALA A 125 10.31 22.69 -2.49
N ARG A 126 11.01 23.03 -3.58
CA ARG A 126 12.11 24.01 -3.61
C ARG A 126 12.21 24.68 -4.97
N GLY A 127 12.77 25.89 -4.99
CA GLY A 127 13.02 26.62 -6.22
C GLY A 127 11.81 27.39 -6.73
N ARG A 128 11.62 27.44 -8.04
CA ARG A 128 10.51 28.09 -8.73
C ARG A 128 9.94 27.20 -9.82
N ASP A 129 8.82 27.61 -10.35
CA ASP A 129 8.16 26.97 -11.48
C ASP A 129 8.83 27.30 -12.82
N LEU A 130 8.50 26.55 -13.87
CA LEU A 130 9.04 26.70 -15.23
C LEU A 130 8.70 28.06 -15.84
N ALA A 131 9.66 28.60 -16.60
CA ALA A 131 9.39 29.68 -17.52
C ALA A 131 9.27 29.11 -18.94
N PRO A 132 8.21 29.45 -19.70
CA PRO A 132 8.02 28.94 -21.06
C PRO A 132 9.21 29.29 -21.98
N GLY A 133 9.68 28.31 -22.75
CA GLY A 133 10.75 28.49 -23.75
C GLY A 133 12.15 28.76 -23.20
N ALA A 134 12.38 28.56 -21.89
CA ALA A 134 13.68 28.87 -21.27
C ALA A 134 14.60 27.65 -21.11
N HIS A 135 14.27 26.51 -21.68
CA HIS A 135 14.97 25.22 -21.52
C HIS A 135 15.17 24.86 -20.05
N GLU A 136 14.10 24.95 -19.28
CA GLU A 136 14.10 24.68 -17.85
C GLU A 136 13.39 23.37 -17.55
N MET A 137 13.73 22.79 -16.39
CA MET A 137 13.06 21.61 -15.89
C MET A 137 12.72 21.74 -14.41
N VAL A 138 11.59 21.13 -14.03
CA VAL A 138 11.22 20.89 -12.64
C VAL A 138 11.12 19.38 -12.43
N ALA A 139 11.86 18.86 -11.48
CA ALA A 139 11.95 17.42 -11.25
C ALA A 139 11.27 17.01 -9.95
N GLY A 140 10.76 15.79 -9.92
CA GLY A 140 10.36 15.16 -8.66
C GLY A 140 11.51 15.23 -7.65
N ALA A 141 11.21 15.58 -6.40
CA ALA A 141 12.24 15.77 -5.36
C ALA A 141 13.15 14.54 -5.18
N ARG A 142 12.62 13.34 -5.46
CA ARG A 142 13.38 12.10 -5.48
C ARG A 142 14.33 12.04 -6.66
N LEU A 143 13.82 12.27 -7.87
CA LEU A 143 14.61 12.24 -9.10
C LEU A 143 15.81 13.19 -9.02
N ALA A 144 15.59 14.41 -8.52
CA ALA A 144 16.67 15.37 -8.35
C ALA A 144 17.76 14.86 -7.38
N ARG A 145 17.37 14.21 -6.28
CA ARG A 145 18.32 13.61 -5.32
C ARG A 145 19.10 12.44 -5.95
N ASP A 146 18.43 11.55 -6.67
CA ASP A 146 19.05 10.37 -7.26
C ASP A 146 20.03 10.75 -8.38
N LEU A 147 19.75 11.86 -9.08
CA LEU A 147 20.66 12.48 -10.06
C LEU A 147 21.76 13.35 -9.42
N GLY A 148 21.70 13.60 -8.10
CA GLY A 148 22.62 14.48 -7.40
C GLY A 148 22.50 15.96 -7.81
N LEU A 149 21.34 16.38 -8.32
CA LEU A 149 21.12 17.74 -8.84
C LEU A 149 20.63 18.69 -7.75
N VAL A 150 21.12 19.91 -7.84
CA VAL A 150 20.65 21.05 -7.02
C VAL A 150 20.03 22.09 -7.93
N THR A 151 19.08 22.87 -7.42
CA THR A 151 18.46 23.96 -8.17
C THR A 151 19.52 24.93 -8.72
N GLY A 152 19.49 25.14 -10.02
CA GLY A 152 20.47 25.92 -10.78
C GLY A 152 21.41 25.07 -11.65
N ASP A 153 21.51 23.77 -11.38
CA ASP A 153 22.37 22.87 -12.16
C ASP A 153 21.79 22.64 -13.57
N GLU A 154 22.70 22.41 -14.52
CA GLU A 154 22.35 22.08 -15.88
C GLU A 154 22.62 20.58 -16.14
N LEU A 155 21.67 19.92 -16.76
CA LEU A 155 21.76 18.51 -17.13
C LEU A 155 21.57 18.33 -18.63
N GLN A 156 22.52 17.65 -19.27
CA GLN A 156 22.36 17.17 -20.61
C GLN A 156 21.62 15.82 -20.59
N LEU A 157 20.35 15.85 -20.98
CA LEU A 157 19.56 14.63 -21.10
C LEU A 157 19.85 13.92 -22.44
N PRO A 158 19.86 12.57 -22.48
CA PRO A 158 19.88 11.84 -23.74
C PRO A 158 18.68 12.24 -24.58
N SER A 159 18.87 12.65 -25.81
CA SER A 159 17.77 13.02 -26.69
C SER A 159 17.95 12.46 -28.08
N ALA A 160 16.84 12.19 -28.77
CA ALA A 160 16.85 11.75 -30.17
C ALA A 160 17.32 12.87 -31.12
N GLN A 161 17.13 14.12 -30.77
CA GLN A 161 17.58 15.31 -31.43
C GLN A 161 18.56 16.07 -30.51
N ARG A 162 19.49 16.88 -31.10
CA ARG A 162 20.37 17.73 -30.29
C ARG A 162 19.53 18.74 -29.50
N SER A 163 19.26 18.43 -28.23
CA SER A 163 18.58 19.34 -27.29
C SER A 163 19.64 20.11 -26.50
N PRO A 164 19.43 21.39 -26.19
CA PRO A 164 20.28 22.13 -25.28
C PRO A 164 20.25 21.51 -23.87
N PRO A 165 21.27 21.77 -23.03
CA PRO A 165 21.20 21.37 -21.62
C PRO A 165 20.02 22.05 -20.96
N MET A 166 19.36 21.31 -20.08
CA MET A 166 18.20 21.81 -19.35
C MET A 166 18.60 22.20 -17.93
N ARG A 167 18.11 23.36 -17.47
CA ARG A 167 18.40 23.87 -16.14
C ARG A 167 17.34 23.44 -15.14
N LEU A 168 17.75 22.81 -14.03
CA LEU A 168 16.86 22.50 -12.93
C LEU A 168 16.50 23.79 -12.16
N VAL A 169 15.27 24.27 -12.27
CA VAL A 169 14.81 25.49 -11.60
C VAL A 169 13.98 25.23 -10.36
N GLY A 170 13.46 24.03 -10.22
CA GLY A 170 12.69 23.64 -9.03
C GLY A 170 12.57 22.15 -8.85
N THR A 171 12.16 21.76 -7.66
CA THR A 171 11.76 20.38 -7.35
C THR A 171 10.34 20.41 -6.79
N PHE A 172 9.56 19.38 -7.11
CA PHE A 172 8.20 19.25 -6.61
C PHE A 172 8.03 17.97 -5.80
N SER A 173 7.06 17.97 -4.90
CA SER A 173 6.55 16.79 -4.24
C SER A 173 5.05 16.66 -4.52
N SER A 174 4.57 15.44 -4.59
CA SER A 174 3.15 15.16 -4.77
C SER A 174 2.66 14.27 -3.64
N ALA A 175 1.37 14.36 -3.34
CA ALA A 175 0.70 13.42 -2.44
C ALA A 175 0.75 11.97 -2.97
N VAL A 176 1.18 11.80 -4.24
CA VAL A 176 1.28 10.53 -4.96
C VAL A 176 2.70 10.33 -5.47
N GLU A 177 3.67 10.29 -4.55
CA GLU A 177 5.09 10.13 -4.93
C GLU A 177 5.36 8.84 -5.73
N LEU A 178 4.52 7.82 -5.57
CA LEU A 178 4.63 6.58 -6.33
C LEU A 178 4.60 6.81 -7.85
N TYR A 179 3.87 7.83 -8.32
CA TYR A 179 3.69 8.13 -9.74
C TYR A 179 4.51 9.33 -10.21
N THR A 180 5.04 10.12 -9.29
CA THR A 180 5.71 11.36 -9.62
C THR A 180 7.19 11.38 -9.24
N ALA A 181 7.67 10.31 -8.60
CA ALA A 181 9.04 10.21 -8.15
C ALA A 181 10.07 10.22 -9.28
N ASP A 182 9.71 9.71 -10.45
CA ASP A 182 10.53 9.63 -11.67
C ASP A 182 10.13 10.67 -12.73
N VAL A 183 9.26 11.63 -12.38
CA VAL A 183 8.71 12.61 -13.32
C VAL A 183 9.62 13.83 -13.41
N LEU A 184 9.86 14.26 -14.66
CA LEU A 184 10.51 15.49 -15.03
C LEU A 184 9.54 16.32 -15.88
N LEU A 185 9.24 17.52 -15.46
CA LEU A 185 8.40 18.48 -16.16
C LEU A 185 9.29 19.44 -16.94
N CYS A 186 8.93 19.72 -18.19
CA CYS A 186 9.56 20.72 -19.02
C CYS A 186 8.55 21.33 -19.97
N ASP A 187 8.95 22.33 -20.75
CA ASP A 187 8.10 22.89 -21.80
C ASP A 187 7.74 21.81 -22.84
N ASP A 188 6.56 21.92 -23.43
CA ASP A 188 6.06 20.96 -24.44
C ASP A 188 7.03 20.78 -25.63
N ASP A 189 7.68 21.87 -26.06
CA ASP A 189 8.63 21.80 -27.19
C ASP A 189 9.93 21.11 -26.80
N ASP A 190 10.41 21.32 -25.57
CA ASP A 190 11.55 20.60 -25.01
C ASP A 190 11.23 19.12 -24.84
N ALA A 191 10.03 18.79 -24.36
CA ALA A 191 9.58 17.40 -24.25
C ALA A 191 9.53 16.70 -25.62
N ARG A 192 9.00 17.37 -26.65
CA ARG A 192 9.00 16.83 -28.02
C ARG A 192 10.43 16.57 -28.52
N ALA A 193 11.33 17.53 -28.30
CA ALA A 193 12.73 17.38 -28.70
C ALA A 193 13.44 16.21 -27.99
N LEU A 194 13.20 16.05 -26.67
CA LEU A 194 13.75 14.95 -25.87
C LEU A 194 13.21 13.59 -26.33
N LEU A 195 11.93 13.51 -26.63
CA LEU A 195 11.25 12.27 -27.00
C LEU A 195 11.32 11.97 -28.51
N GLY A 196 11.88 12.89 -29.32
CA GLY A 196 11.99 12.74 -30.77
C GLY A 196 10.65 12.86 -31.50
N LEU A 197 9.71 13.62 -30.97
CA LEU A 197 8.40 13.88 -31.57
C LEU A 197 8.44 15.07 -32.54
N GLY A 198 7.60 15.02 -33.57
CA GLY A 198 7.39 16.15 -34.45
C GLY A 198 6.59 17.30 -33.77
N PRO A 199 6.65 18.53 -34.34
CA PRO A 199 6.02 19.70 -33.77
C PRO A 199 4.49 19.62 -33.66
N SER A 200 3.84 18.80 -34.50
CA SER A 200 2.39 18.55 -34.45
C SER A 200 2.02 17.18 -33.83
N GLU A 201 2.99 16.48 -33.24
CA GLU A 201 2.76 15.19 -32.64
C GLU A 201 2.53 15.29 -31.13
N VAL A 202 1.64 14.43 -30.63
CA VAL A 202 1.35 14.24 -29.23
C VAL A 202 1.36 12.76 -28.87
N THR A 203 1.57 12.45 -27.62
CA THR A 203 1.56 11.06 -27.14
C THR A 203 0.15 10.52 -27.04
N ASP A 204 -0.75 11.31 -26.48
CA ASP A 204 -2.16 10.95 -26.32
C ASP A 204 -3.05 12.20 -26.10
N PHE A 205 -4.36 11.96 -26.03
CA PHE A 205 -5.34 12.94 -25.63
C PHE A 205 -6.00 12.54 -24.32
N ALA A 206 -6.02 13.46 -23.37
CA ALA A 206 -6.79 13.34 -22.16
C ALA A 206 -8.16 14.01 -22.37
N LEU A 207 -9.24 13.27 -22.10
CA LEU A 207 -10.60 13.77 -22.16
C LEU A 207 -11.14 14.00 -20.77
N GLU A 208 -11.69 15.18 -20.52
CA GLU A 208 -12.47 15.49 -19.34
C GLU A 208 -13.94 15.41 -19.70
N LEU A 209 -14.71 14.69 -18.92
CA LEU A 209 -16.14 14.49 -19.16
C LEU A 209 -16.98 15.36 -18.25
N ALA A 210 -18.14 15.80 -18.74
CA ALA A 210 -19.16 16.45 -17.92
C ALA A 210 -19.76 15.45 -16.90
N ASN A 211 -19.89 14.17 -17.33
CA ASN A 211 -20.34 13.09 -16.50
C ASN A 211 -19.37 11.88 -16.64
N PRO A 212 -18.53 11.57 -15.64
CA PRO A 212 -17.58 10.46 -15.68
C PRO A 212 -18.21 9.08 -15.85
N GLU A 213 -19.52 8.91 -15.53
CA GLU A 213 -20.23 7.66 -15.71
C GLU A 213 -20.47 7.33 -17.20
N GLU A 214 -20.43 8.33 -18.07
CA GLU A 214 -20.60 8.17 -19.52
C GLU A 214 -19.31 7.78 -20.24
N ALA A 215 -18.19 7.61 -19.52
CA ALA A 215 -16.88 7.26 -20.09
C ALA A 215 -16.94 6.08 -21.07
N ARG A 216 -17.77 5.07 -20.79
CA ARG A 216 -17.94 3.92 -21.69
C ARG A 216 -18.64 4.28 -22.99
N VAL A 217 -19.65 5.15 -22.95
CA VAL A 217 -20.37 5.60 -24.15
C VAL A 217 -19.43 6.46 -25.00
N VAL A 218 -18.70 7.38 -24.36
CA VAL A 218 -17.70 8.21 -25.02
C VAL A 218 -16.62 7.33 -25.65
N ALA A 219 -16.11 6.31 -24.96
CA ALA A 219 -15.15 5.36 -25.47
C ALA A 219 -15.66 4.65 -26.75
N GLY A 220 -16.92 4.22 -26.77
CA GLY A 220 -17.55 3.63 -27.96
C GLY A 220 -17.62 4.62 -29.14
N THR A 221 -17.97 5.87 -28.88
CA THR A 221 -18.02 6.94 -29.89
C THR A 221 -16.63 7.27 -30.43
N VAL A 222 -15.61 7.34 -29.57
CA VAL A 222 -14.22 7.54 -29.97
C VAL A 222 -13.77 6.41 -30.89
N LEU A 223 -14.01 5.15 -30.55
CA LEU A 223 -13.62 4.00 -31.37
C LEU A 223 -14.36 3.98 -32.72
N ALA A 224 -15.62 4.42 -32.78
CA ALA A 224 -16.34 4.56 -34.03
C ALA A 224 -15.72 5.63 -34.97
N ARG A 225 -15.25 6.75 -34.40
CA ARG A 225 -14.60 7.82 -35.16
C ARG A 225 -13.12 7.53 -35.47
N MET A 226 -12.46 6.77 -34.62
CA MET A 226 -11.04 6.45 -34.68
C MET A 226 -10.79 4.96 -34.40
N PRO A 227 -10.97 4.07 -35.39
CA PRO A 227 -10.86 2.62 -35.17
C PRO A 227 -9.47 2.13 -34.72
N GLN A 228 -8.43 2.92 -34.94
CA GLN A 228 -7.06 2.63 -34.50
C GLN A 228 -6.75 3.17 -33.08
N ALA A 229 -7.73 3.82 -32.43
CA ALA A 229 -7.55 4.34 -31.10
C ALA A 229 -7.63 3.19 -30.07
N ARG A 230 -6.82 3.32 -29.03
CA ARG A 230 -6.99 2.63 -27.75
C ARG A 230 -7.59 3.62 -26.78
N VAL A 231 -8.75 3.31 -26.28
CA VAL A 231 -9.40 4.14 -25.27
C VAL A 231 -9.24 3.47 -23.91
N VAL A 232 -8.69 4.21 -22.95
CA VAL A 232 -8.48 3.74 -21.58
C VAL A 232 -9.36 4.58 -20.65
N GLU A 233 -10.36 3.94 -20.05
CA GLU A 233 -11.21 4.57 -19.04
C GLU A 233 -10.48 4.63 -17.69
N LYS A 234 -10.63 5.71 -16.95
CA LYS A 234 -10.13 5.89 -15.58
C LYS A 234 -10.46 4.70 -14.67
N LYS A 235 -11.71 4.22 -14.70
CA LYS A 235 -12.15 3.04 -13.94
C LYS A 235 -11.39 1.75 -14.29
N GLN A 236 -10.90 1.62 -15.54
CA GLN A 236 -10.09 0.45 -15.93
C GLN A 236 -8.69 0.54 -15.34
N LEU A 237 -8.09 1.73 -15.35
CA LEU A 237 -6.76 1.97 -14.78
C LEU A 237 -6.74 1.64 -13.29
N LEU A 238 -7.71 2.16 -12.54
CA LEU A 238 -7.85 1.88 -11.11
C LEU A 238 -8.05 0.39 -10.80
N ARG A 239 -8.83 -0.32 -11.62
CA ARG A 239 -8.99 -1.78 -11.48
C ARG A 239 -7.67 -2.54 -11.68
N VAL A 240 -6.83 -2.10 -12.60
CA VAL A 240 -5.51 -2.72 -12.81
C VAL A 240 -4.64 -2.55 -11.57
N TYR A 241 -4.66 -1.38 -10.94
CA TYR A 241 -3.94 -1.14 -9.68
C TYR A 241 -4.48 -2.00 -8.54
N ASP A 242 -5.80 -2.05 -8.36
CA ASP A 242 -6.44 -2.88 -7.34
C ASP A 242 -6.07 -4.36 -7.50
N LEU A 243 -6.07 -4.87 -8.73
CA LEU A 243 -5.67 -6.24 -9.03
C LEU A 243 -4.18 -6.49 -8.79
N ALA A 244 -3.32 -5.54 -9.15
CA ALA A 244 -1.87 -5.68 -8.99
C ALA A 244 -1.46 -5.73 -7.51
N TYR A 245 -1.95 -4.79 -6.71
CA TYR A 245 -1.62 -4.71 -5.29
C TYR A 245 -2.42 -5.70 -4.44
N GLY A 246 -3.72 -5.85 -4.69
CA GLY A 246 -4.58 -6.79 -3.99
C GLY A 246 -4.15 -8.24 -4.17
N ARG A 247 -3.69 -8.63 -5.36
CA ARG A 247 -3.21 -10.00 -5.61
C ARG A 247 -1.91 -10.31 -4.86
N ARG A 248 -0.97 -9.39 -4.82
CA ARG A 248 0.30 -9.57 -4.10
C ARG A 248 0.09 -9.63 -2.58
N SER A 249 -0.72 -8.73 -2.04
CA SER A 249 -1.06 -8.76 -0.62
C SER A 249 -1.82 -10.02 -0.23
N GLY A 250 -2.76 -10.48 -1.08
CA GLY A 250 -3.48 -11.74 -0.88
C GLY A 250 -2.55 -12.95 -0.82
N LEU A 251 -1.54 -13.03 -1.68
CA LEU A 251 -0.52 -14.10 -1.65
C LEU A 251 0.31 -14.07 -0.37
N LEU A 252 0.74 -12.89 0.08
CA LEU A 252 1.51 -12.76 1.33
C LEU A 252 0.66 -13.07 2.56
N LEU A 253 -0.61 -12.66 2.57
CA LEU A 253 -1.56 -13.05 3.62
C LEU A 253 -1.78 -14.56 3.63
N ALA A 254 -1.97 -15.18 2.47
CA ALA A 254 -2.07 -16.63 2.37
C ALA A 254 -0.80 -17.36 2.88
N ALA A 255 0.38 -16.80 2.60
CA ALA A 255 1.65 -17.32 3.12
C ALA A 255 1.78 -17.17 4.65
N SER A 256 1.00 -16.32 5.30
CA SER A 256 0.97 -16.19 6.76
C SER A 256 0.03 -17.19 7.45
N ILE A 257 -0.85 -17.89 6.71
CA ILE A 257 -1.78 -18.90 7.26
C ILE A 257 -1.04 -20.02 8.00
N PRO A 258 0.05 -20.64 7.46
CA PRO A 258 0.79 -21.67 8.18
C PRO A 258 1.33 -21.20 9.54
N ALA A 259 1.77 -19.94 9.65
CA ALA A 259 2.23 -19.35 10.91
C ALA A 259 1.09 -19.24 11.93
N LEU A 260 -0.11 -18.83 11.49
CA LEU A 260 -1.30 -18.82 12.33
C LEU A 260 -1.69 -20.25 12.79
N VAL A 261 -1.70 -21.20 11.86
CA VAL A 261 -2.02 -22.61 12.19
C VAL A 261 -1.00 -23.16 13.20
N ALA A 262 0.30 -22.94 12.98
CA ALA A 262 1.34 -23.36 13.92
C ALA A 262 1.14 -22.73 15.30
N LEU A 263 0.79 -21.45 15.35
CA LEU A 263 0.50 -20.73 16.60
C LEU A 263 -0.70 -21.35 17.32
N PHE A 264 -1.78 -21.66 16.62
CA PHE A 264 -2.96 -22.30 17.19
C PHE A 264 -2.68 -23.72 17.67
N LEU A 265 -1.88 -24.49 16.92
CA LEU A 265 -1.42 -25.82 17.35
C LEU A 265 -0.57 -25.73 18.62
N LEU A 266 0.33 -24.77 18.71
CA LEU A 266 1.12 -24.51 19.92
C LEU A 266 0.22 -24.12 21.13
N ALA A 267 -0.80 -23.30 20.89
CA ALA A 267 -1.76 -22.94 21.92
C ALA A 267 -2.57 -24.16 22.38
N TRP A 268 -2.98 -25.01 21.46
CA TRP A 268 -3.67 -26.28 21.75
C TRP A 268 -2.78 -27.25 22.50
N ASP A 269 -1.57 -27.50 22.07
CA ASP A 269 -0.61 -28.41 22.72
C ASP A 269 -0.31 -27.97 24.16
N ARG A 270 -0.09 -26.68 24.34
CA ARG A 270 0.11 -26.07 25.67
C ARG A 270 -1.10 -26.20 26.57
N GLY A 271 -2.30 -26.07 26.01
CA GLY A 271 -3.54 -26.29 26.74
C GLY A 271 -3.80 -27.75 27.07
N SER A 272 -3.42 -28.70 26.20
CA SER A 272 -3.58 -30.15 26.41
C SER A 272 -2.52 -30.74 27.33
N GLY A 273 -1.29 -30.21 27.29
CA GLY A 273 -0.16 -30.58 28.14
C GLY A 273 -0.17 -29.84 29.47
N ILE A 274 -1.27 -29.94 30.26
CA ILE A 274 -1.32 -29.38 31.59
C ILE A 274 -0.27 -30.07 32.43
N GLY A 275 0.80 -29.35 32.73
CA GLY A 275 1.93 -29.86 33.50
C GLY A 275 1.53 -30.22 34.93
N PRO A 276 2.32 -31.05 35.63
CA PRO A 276 2.01 -31.46 37.01
C PRO A 276 1.70 -30.29 37.95
N SER A 277 2.38 -29.15 37.77
CA SER A 277 2.17 -27.92 38.53
C SER A 277 0.80 -27.27 38.29
N GLU A 278 0.29 -27.34 37.06
CA GLU A 278 -1.05 -26.79 36.72
C GLU A 278 -2.18 -27.68 37.21
N ARG A 279 -2.02 -29.01 37.12
CA ARG A 279 -2.96 -29.98 37.68
C ARG A 279 -3.06 -29.81 39.18
N LYS A 280 -1.94 -29.62 39.87
CA LYS A 280 -1.87 -29.36 41.32
C LYS A 280 -2.57 -28.05 41.68
N GLU A 281 -2.40 -26.99 40.90
CA GLU A 281 -3.07 -25.71 41.12
C GLU A 281 -4.60 -25.84 40.94
N ILE A 282 -5.05 -26.53 39.90
CA ILE A 282 -6.47 -26.79 39.64
C ILE A 282 -7.07 -27.65 40.81
N ALA A 283 -6.34 -28.65 41.29
CA ALA A 283 -6.74 -29.50 42.39
C ALA A 283 -6.89 -28.69 43.70
N ILE A 284 -5.96 -27.77 43.99
CA ILE A 284 -6.02 -26.85 45.13
C ILE A 284 -7.25 -25.93 45.03
N LEU A 285 -7.47 -25.32 43.83
CA LEU A 285 -8.64 -24.47 43.61
C LEU A 285 -9.95 -25.22 43.89
N LYS A 286 -10.05 -26.46 43.40
CA LYS A 286 -11.21 -27.31 43.66
C LYS A 286 -11.37 -27.67 45.15
N ALA A 287 -10.27 -27.96 45.84
CA ALA A 287 -10.28 -28.27 47.28
C ALA A 287 -10.75 -27.08 48.14
N VAL A 288 -10.51 -25.83 47.65
CA VAL A 288 -10.98 -24.61 48.32
C VAL A 288 -12.42 -24.25 47.92
N GLY A 289 -13.08 -25.07 47.07
CA GLY A 289 -14.49 -24.91 46.73
C GLY A 289 -14.81 -24.24 45.40
N PHE A 290 -13.79 -24.01 44.51
CA PHE A 290 -14.03 -23.50 43.17
C PHE A 290 -14.67 -24.58 42.30
N GLY A 291 -15.78 -24.24 41.64
CA GLY A 291 -16.41 -25.12 40.65
C GLY A 291 -15.62 -25.25 39.35
N THR A 292 -15.93 -26.27 38.57
CA THR A 292 -15.36 -26.45 37.24
C THR A 292 -15.55 -25.22 36.36
N ARG A 293 -16.68 -24.54 36.45
CA ARG A 293 -17.00 -23.30 35.74
C ARG A 293 -16.04 -22.16 36.13
N ASP A 294 -15.72 -22.02 37.41
CA ASP A 294 -14.84 -20.95 37.90
C ASP A 294 -13.42 -21.15 37.38
N VAL A 295 -12.93 -22.39 37.34
CA VAL A 295 -11.64 -22.75 36.77
C VAL A 295 -11.58 -22.42 35.26
N LEU A 296 -12.65 -22.74 34.53
CA LEU A 296 -12.75 -22.41 33.12
C LEU A 296 -12.71 -20.89 32.87
N VAL A 297 -13.46 -20.13 33.64
CA VAL A 297 -13.50 -18.67 33.56
C VAL A 297 -12.12 -18.06 33.83
N VAL A 298 -11.40 -18.56 34.85
CA VAL A 298 -10.02 -18.13 35.13
C VAL A 298 -9.11 -18.40 33.90
N LYS A 299 -9.19 -19.61 33.32
CA LYS A 299 -8.38 -19.97 32.14
C LYS A 299 -8.74 -19.17 30.91
N MET A 300 -10.02 -18.85 30.71
CA MET A 300 -10.45 -17.93 29.67
C MET A 300 -9.86 -16.53 29.85
N TYR A 301 -9.88 -15.99 31.07
CA TYR A 301 -9.28 -14.68 31.36
C TYR A 301 -7.75 -14.68 31.14
N GLU A 302 -7.03 -15.74 31.55
CA GLU A 302 -5.60 -15.91 31.29
C GLU A 302 -5.32 -15.88 29.78
N SER A 303 -6.05 -16.68 29.00
CA SER A 303 -5.90 -16.76 27.54
C SER A 303 -6.28 -15.45 26.85
N LEU A 304 -7.36 -14.81 27.29
CA LEU A 304 -7.80 -13.52 26.75
C LEU A 304 -6.76 -12.43 27.01
N LEU A 305 -6.19 -12.38 28.22
CA LEU A 305 -5.12 -11.43 28.55
C LEU A 305 -3.89 -11.61 27.66
N VAL A 306 -3.41 -12.83 27.51
CA VAL A 306 -2.24 -13.11 26.66
C VAL A 306 -2.55 -12.78 25.19
N ALA A 307 -3.72 -13.17 24.70
CA ALA A 307 -4.11 -12.91 23.31
C ALA A 307 -4.29 -11.41 23.03
N THR A 308 -4.97 -10.67 23.89
CA THR A 308 -5.20 -9.24 23.69
C THR A 308 -3.91 -8.44 23.79
N LEU A 309 -3.06 -8.72 24.79
CA LEU A 309 -1.77 -8.04 24.93
C LEU A 309 -0.82 -8.38 23.79
N GLY A 310 -0.74 -9.65 23.38
CA GLY A 310 0.06 -10.07 22.24
C GLY A 310 -0.40 -9.44 20.93
N THR A 311 -1.72 -9.42 20.70
CA THR A 311 -2.31 -8.77 19.51
C THR A 311 -2.06 -7.26 19.50
N ALA A 312 -2.29 -6.59 20.63
CA ALA A 312 -2.04 -5.15 20.76
C ALA A 312 -0.56 -4.80 20.53
N ALA A 313 0.36 -5.57 21.13
CA ALA A 313 1.79 -5.41 20.90
C ALA A 313 2.16 -5.64 19.42
N GLY A 314 1.56 -6.65 18.78
CA GLY A 314 1.75 -6.93 17.37
C GLY A 314 1.26 -5.82 16.45
N LEU A 315 0.08 -5.25 16.71
CA LEU A 315 -0.45 -4.12 15.96
C LEU A 315 0.42 -2.88 16.11
N LEU A 316 0.88 -2.57 17.33
CA LEU A 316 1.79 -1.45 17.58
C LEU A 316 3.14 -1.64 16.90
N ALA A 317 3.69 -2.85 16.95
CA ALA A 317 4.94 -3.18 16.27
C ALA A 317 4.80 -3.08 14.74
N ALA A 318 3.68 -3.54 14.18
CA ALA A 318 3.36 -3.39 12.75
C ALA A 318 3.28 -1.92 12.35
N TYR A 319 2.58 -1.10 13.14
CA TYR A 319 2.48 0.33 12.90
C TYR A 319 3.87 1.00 12.90
N ALA A 320 4.67 0.72 13.92
CA ALA A 320 6.03 1.25 14.00
C ALA A 320 6.92 0.78 12.83
N TRP A 321 6.85 -0.50 12.48
CA TRP A 321 7.62 -1.05 11.36
C TRP A 321 7.24 -0.43 10.02
N VAL A 322 5.94 -0.28 9.75
CA VAL A 322 5.47 0.25 8.47
C VAL A 322 5.71 1.76 8.36
N PHE A 323 5.31 2.53 9.36
CA PHE A 323 5.27 3.99 9.23
C PHE A 323 6.51 4.70 9.76
N TRP A 324 7.26 4.10 10.69
CA TRP A 324 8.51 4.69 11.17
C TRP A 324 9.76 4.08 10.55
N LEU A 325 9.73 2.78 10.26
CA LEU A 325 10.87 2.07 9.66
C LEU A 325 10.68 1.82 8.14
N GLY A 326 9.66 2.41 7.51
CA GLY A 326 9.42 2.36 6.07
C GLY A 326 9.11 0.97 5.51
N ALA A 327 8.58 0.05 6.33
CA ALA A 327 8.29 -1.33 5.95
C ALA A 327 9.48 -2.06 5.30
N ALA A 328 10.70 -1.87 5.85
CA ALA A 328 11.93 -2.45 5.31
C ALA A 328 11.78 -3.94 5.02
N GLY A 329 12.15 -4.38 3.81
CA GLY A 329 12.00 -5.75 3.32
C GLY A 329 10.59 -6.11 2.81
N LEU A 330 9.52 -5.64 3.44
CA LEU A 330 8.14 -5.93 3.04
C LEU A 330 7.71 -5.09 1.84
N ARG A 331 8.12 -3.83 1.80
CA ARG A 331 7.78 -2.89 0.73
C ARG A 331 8.23 -3.40 -0.64
N GLY A 332 9.48 -3.86 -0.77
CA GLY A 332 10.00 -4.45 -2.00
C GLY A 332 9.20 -5.67 -2.48
N ALA A 333 8.76 -6.51 -1.54
CA ALA A 333 7.95 -7.69 -1.87
C ALA A 333 6.54 -7.34 -2.37
N LEU A 334 5.92 -6.29 -1.80
CA LEU A 334 4.56 -5.87 -2.17
C LEU A 334 4.51 -5.05 -3.45
N VAL A 335 5.40 -4.10 -3.60
CA VAL A 335 5.38 -3.14 -4.71
C VAL A 335 6.25 -3.61 -5.87
N GLY A 336 7.25 -4.42 -5.60
CA GLY A 336 8.20 -4.93 -6.58
C GLY A 336 9.55 -4.19 -6.51
N TRP A 337 10.53 -4.75 -7.17
CA TRP A 337 11.87 -4.19 -7.24
C TRP A 337 11.94 -3.24 -8.43
N SER A 338 11.99 -1.95 -8.18
CA SER A 338 12.28 -0.93 -9.18
C SER A 338 13.47 -0.10 -8.72
N VAL A 339 14.34 0.25 -9.66
CA VAL A 339 15.52 1.09 -9.39
C VAL A 339 15.10 2.50 -8.92
N LEU A 340 13.97 2.98 -9.41
CA LEU A 340 13.41 4.31 -9.09
C LEU A 340 12.27 4.22 -8.05
N TYR A 341 12.47 3.40 -7.03
CA TYR A 341 11.46 3.22 -6.01
C TYR A 341 11.40 4.41 -5.05
N PRO A 342 10.24 5.04 -4.82
CA PRO A 342 10.16 6.14 -3.87
C PRO A 342 10.40 5.62 -2.44
N ASP A 343 11.39 6.21 -1.73
CA ASP A 343 11.60 6.00 -0.30
C ASP A 343 10.70 6.92 0.56
N SER A 344 9.65 7.50 -0.06
CA SER A 344 8.72 8.33 0.66
C SER A 344 8.07 7.56 1.80
N PRO A 345 7.93 8.16 2.97
CA PRO A 345 7.19 7.54 4.06
C PRO A 345 5.75 7.28 3.61
N LEU A 346 5.30 6.05 3.81
CA LEU A 346 3.90 5.70 3.56
C LEU A 346 3.01 6.57 4.46
N THR A 347 1.97 7.18 3.89
CA THR A 347 0.99 7.92 4.69
C THR A 347 0.22 6.93 5.56
N PRO A 348 0.10 7.19 6.88
CA PRO A 348 -0.63 6.32 7.77
C PRO A 348 -2.12 6.30 7.39
N GLU A 349 -2.55 5.22 6.78
CA GLU A 349 -3.96 4.92 6.57
C GLU A 349 -4.30 3.66 7.38
N VAL A 350 -5.20 3.82 8.33
CA VAL A 350 -5.57 2.77 9.26
C VAL A 350 -7.07 2.58 9.23
N ASP A 351 -7.49 1.47 8.65
CA ASP A 351 -8.90 1.06 8.70
C ASP A 351 -9.21 0.34 10.00
N PHE A 352 -10.04 0.95 10.83
CA PHE A 352 -10.46 0.42 12.13
C PHE A 352 -11.22 -0.91 12.00
N ALA A 353 -11.98 -1.10 10.93
CA ALA A 353 -12.70 -2.34 10.68
C ALA A 353 -11.72 -3.49 10.40
N GLN A 354 -10.66 -3.24 9.64
CA GLN A 354 -9.60 -4.22 9.40
C GLN A 354 -8.84 -4.57 10.68
N LEU A 355 -8.50 -3.57 11.52
CA LEU A 355 -7.86 -3.83 12.81
C LEU A 355 -8.72 -4.73 13.71
N LEU A 356 -10.01 -4.44 13.79
CA LEU A 356 -10.95 -5.25 14.56
C LEU A 356 -11.08 -6.66 13.99
N ALA A 357 -11.11 -6.80 12.68
CA ALA A 357 -11.14 -8.10 12.01
C ALA A 357 -9.88 -8.93 12.31
N VAL A 358 -8.69 -8.33 12.25
CA VAL A 358 -7.43 -9.00 12.61
C VAL A 358 -7.45 -9.39 14.10
N ALA A 359 -7.80 -8.46 14.98
CA ALA A 359 -7.87 -8.74 16.41
C ALA A 359 -8.84 -9.90 16.72
N THR A 360 -10.04 -9.85 16.13
CA THR A 360 -11.07 -10.89 16.36
C THR A 360 -10.65 -12.23 15.78
N SER A 361 -10.06 -12.26 14.57
CA SER A 361 -9.63 -13.50 13.91
C SER A 361 -8.47 -14.20 14.63
N VAL A 362 -7.72 -13.49 15.46
CA VAL A 362 -6.63 -14.04 16.26
C VAL A 362 -7.11 -14.37 17.69
N VAL A 363 -7.74 -13.41 18.36
CA VAL A 363 -8.12 -13.54 19.78
C VAL A 363 -9.21 -14.59 19.96
N ALA A 364 -10.27 -14.57 19.15
CA ALA A 364 -11.40 -15.47 19.35
C ALA A 364 -11.03 -16.95 19.14
N PRO A 365 -10.32 -17.37 18.08
CA PRO A 365 -9.87 -18.77 17.95
C PRO A 365 -8.87 -19.17 19.03
N TYR A 366 -7.94 -18.28 19.41
CA TYR A 366 -6.96 -18.56 20.46
C TYR A 366 -7.64 -18.86 21.80
N VAL A 367 -8.58 -18.02 22.21
CA VAL A 367 -9.36 -18.24 23.43
C VAL A 367 -10.22 -19.50 23.32
N GLY A 368 -10.90 -19.68 22.18
CA GLY A 368 -11.72 -20.87 21.92
C GLY A 368 -10.94 -22.18 22.02
N LEU A 369 -9.77 -22.25 21.43
CA LEU A 369 -8.89 -23.42 21.48
C LEU A 369 -8.36 -23.70 22.88
N SER A 370 -8.21 -22.71 23.73
CA SER A 370 -7.77 -22.88 25.12
C SER A 370 -8.84 -23.46 26.04
N ILE A 371 -10.12 -23.37 25.67
CA ILE A 371 -11.24 -23.83 26.50
C ILE A 371 -11.28 -25.35 26.61
N VAL A 372 -11.08 -26.06 25.49
CA VAL A 372 -11.21 -27.54 25.46
C VAL A 372 -10.19 -28.24 26.37
N PRO A 373 -8.90 -27.90 26.29
CA PRO A 373 -7.92 -28.47 27.22
C PRO A 373 -8.18 -28.10 28.69
N ALA A 374 -8.57 -26.82 28.92
CA ALA A 374 -8.90 -26.36 30.26
C ALA A 374 -10.11 -27.12 30.87
N TRP A 375 -11.12 -27.38 30.02
CA TRP A 375 -12.27 -28.18 30.42
C TRP A 375 -11.89 -29.62 30.78
N ARG A 376 -11.10 -30.28 29.89
CA ARG A 376 -10.60 -31.66 30.17
C ARG A 376 -9.87 -31.74 31.52
N ALA A 377 -9.00 -30.76 31.79
CA ALA A 377 -8.28 -30.73 33.07
C ALA A 377 -9.15 -30.45 34.25
N ALA A 378 -10.18 -29.62 34.08
CA ALA A 378 -11.11 -29.28 35.14
C ALA A 378 -12.11 -30.40 35.49
N VAL A 379 -12.31 -31.39 34.63
CA VAL A 379 -13.20 -32.55 34.86
C VAL A 379 -12.50 -33.71 35.55
N VAL A 380 -11.16 -33.81 35.49
CA VAL A 380 -10.39 -34.89 36.15
C VAL A 380 -10.54 -34.81 37.66
N ASP A 381 -10.66 -36.00 38.31
CA ASP A 381 -10.84 -36.12 39.77
C ASP A 381 -9.58 -35.59 40.50
N PRO A 382 -9.77 -34.70 41.50
CA PRO A 382 -8.66 -34.15 42.30
C PRO A 382 -7.79 -35.21 42.98
N MET A 383 -8.38 -36.38 43.34
CA MET A 383 -7.68 -37.45 44.02
C MET A 383 -6.69 -38.19 43.13
N GLU A 384 -6.98 -38.37 41.83
CA GLU A 384 -6.03 -38.96 40.86
C GLU A 384 -4.89 -37.98 40.53
N SER A 385 -5.14 -36.70 40.52
CA SER A 385 -4.11 -35.69 40.16
C SER A 385 -3.12 -35.37 41.29
N MET A 386 -3.40 -35.82 42.54
CA MET A 386 -2.48 -35.68 43.68
C MET A 386 -1.60 -36.92 43.91
N ARG A 387 -1.88 -38.05 43.27
CA ARG A 387 -1.10 -39.31 43.41
C ARG A 387 -0.01 -39.48 42.39
N GLY A 388 0.09 -38.66 41.36
CA GLY A 388 1.17 -38.61 40.35
C GLY A 388 1.96 -37.34 40.48
#